data_fea0aeecfdec1e7f1a81fe08f280bf92
#
_entry.id   fea0aeecfdec1e7f1a81fe08f280bf92
#
_cell.length_a   1.000
_cell.length_b   1.000
_cell.length_c   1.000
_cell.angle_alpha   90.00
_cell.angle_beta   90.00
_cell.angle_gamma   90.00
#
_symmetry.space_group_name_H-M   'P 1'
#
loop_
_entity.id
_entity.type
_entity.pdbx_description
1 polymer ?
#
loop_
_entity_poly.entity_id
_entity_poly.type
_entity_poly.pdbx_seq_one_letter_code
_entity_poly.pdbx_strand_id
1 'polypeptide(L)'
;MKLKKFTRRRFILASLFTSLLVATDARYIEPNWVKTRRLRLSNNPSHRFVQFSDLHYKGDRAHAKSVINRINSLSPDFVCFTGDIIEEAKFLPEALEILSGIKTPMYGIPGNHDYWSKAPFDDIFKCFTATGGAFLEDDQRIIAGGKVNLMGVAHLGPNHPLPAPKPEMKNILLIHYPAWAKEFNQKFDLLLAGHSHGGQVRIPFYGPVIVPFLVDEYDLGLFQTKAGPLYVNPGIGWFPYPIRFNCRPEITVIEI
;
A
#
# COMPACT_ATOMS: atom_id res chain seq x y z
N MET A 1 -16.63 46.32 21.24
CA MET A 1 -17.30 45.00 21.02
C MET A 1 -16.98 44.10 22.20
N LYS A 2 -17.99 43.83 23.12
CA LYS A 2 -17.74 42.96 24.29
C LYS A 2 -17.70 41.52 23.82
N LEU A 3 -16.54 40.88 23.90
CA LEU A 3 -16.39 39.43 23.68
C LEU A 3 -17.30 38.70 24.67
N LYS A 4 -18.29 37.94 24.14
CA LYS A 4 -19.17 37.11 24.97
C LYS A 4 -18.28 36.07 25.68
N LYS A 5 -18.29 36.07 27.03
CA LYS A 5 -17.56 35.09 27.83
C LYS A 5 -18.01 33.67 27.45
N PHE A 6 -17.05 32.81 27.07
CA PHE A 6 -17.30 31.41 26.74
C PHE A 6 -17.62 30.67 28.04
N THR A 7 -18.85 30.21 28.21
CA THR A 7 -19.29 29.54 29.45
C THR A 7 -18.80 28.10 29.49
N ARG A 8 -18.55 27.53 30.69
CA ARG A 8 -18.16 26.12 30.90
C ARG A 8 -19.09 25.16 30.14
N ARG A 9 -20.40 25.40 30.18
CA ARG A 9 -21.40 24.58 29.46
C ARG A 9 -21.18 24.62 27.94
N ARG A 10 -20.94 25.81 27.38
CA ARG A 10 -20.65 25.96 25.93
C ARG A 10 -19.34 25.26 25.53
N PHE A 11 -18.33 25.35 26.39
CA PHE A 11 -17.08 24.64 26.17
C PHE A 11 -17.29 23.11 26.10
N ILE A 12 -17.97 22.53 27.09
CA ILE A 12 -18.26 21.08 27.12
C ILE A 12 -19.07 20.66 25.90
N LEU A 13 -20.14 21.39 25.55
CA LEU A 13 -20.94 21.08 24.39
C LEU A 13 -20.16 21.18 23.06
N ALA A 14 -19.31 22.19 22.91
CA ALA A 14 -18.45 22.33 21.74
C ALA A 14 -17.43 21.19 21.66
N SER A 15 -16.82 20.81 22.79
CA SER A 15 -15.87 19.68 22.82
C SER A 15 -16.54 18.37 22.46
N LEU A 16 -17.73 18.06 23.00
CA LEU A 16 -18.49 16.86 22.66
C LEU A 16 -18.88 16.83 21.18
N PHE A 17 -19.33 17.96 20.64
CA PHE A 17 -19.67 18.07 19.22
C PHE A 17 -18.47 17.87 18.32
N THR A 18 -17.32 18.50 18.65
CA THR A 18 -16.08 18.31 17.90
C THR A 18 -15.60 16.85 17.96
N SER A 19 -15.65 16.21 19.13
CA SER A 19 -15.31 14.79 19.26
C SER A 19 -16.20 13.88 18.41
N LEU A 20 -17.50 14.18 18.36
CA LEU A 20 -18.43 13.44 17.49
C LEU A 20 -18.12 13.63 16.00
N LEU A 21 -17.80 14.85 15.58
CA LEU A 21 -17.40 15.11 14.18
C LEU A 21 -16.11 14.34 13.83
N VAL A 22 -15.10 14.38 14.68
CA VAL A 22 -13.84 13.64 14.48
C VAL A 22 -14.09 12.13 14.42
N ALA A 23 -14.92 11.60 15.31
CA ALA A 23 -15.25 10.18 15.30
C ALA A 23 -16.02 9.77 14.03
N THR A 24 -16.94 10.63 13.57
CA THR A 24 -17.69 10.41 12.32
C THR A 24 -16.78 10.44 11.11
N ASP A 25 -15.88 11.43 11.02
CA ASP A 25 -14.89 11.52 9.96
C ASP A 25 -14.00 10.28 9.93
N ALA A 26 -13.41 9.94 11.07
CA ALA A 26 -12.50 8.80 11.19
C ALA A 26 -13.16 7.45 10.85
N ARG A 27 -14.46 7.30 11.10
CA ARG A 27 -15.20 6.04 10.89
C ARG A 27 -15.82 5.92 9.51
N TYR A 28 -16.32 7.00 8.92
CA TYR A 28 -17.16 6.94 7.73
C TYR A 28 -16.60 7.71 6.53
N ILE A 29 -15.82 8.76 6.74
CA ILE A 29 -15.34 9.62 5.66
C ILE A 29 -13.91 9.22 5.28
N GLU A 30 -12.97 9.33 6.20
CA GLU A 30 -11.56 9.15 5.91
C GLU A 30 -11.22 7.75 5.37
N PRO A 31 -11.76 6.61 5.87
CA PRO A 31 -11.50 5.29 5.32
C PRO A 31 -11.89 5.12 3.84
N ASN A 32 -12.86 5.91 3.37
CA ASN A 32 -13.36 5.86 2.00
C ASN A 32 -12.79 6.97 1.10
N TRP A 33 -12.03 7.89 1.67
CA TRP A 33 -11.50 9.04 0.95
C TRP A 33 -10.09 8.79 0.43
N VAL A 34 -9.96 7.92 -0.56
CA VAL A 34 -8.69 7.57 -1.18
C VAL A 34 -8.01 8.82 -1.76
N LYS A 35 -6.75 9.05 -1.42
CA LYS A 35 -5.93 10.10 -2.02
C LYS A 35 -5.02 9.52 -3.12
N THR A 36 -4.65 10.35 -4.09
CA THR A 36 -3.58 10.05 -5.02
C THR A 36 -2.36 10.89 -4.63
N ARG A 37 -1.26 10.23 -4.31
CA ARG A 37 0.02 10.86 -4.04
C ARG A 37 0.92 10.72 -5.26
N ARG A 38 1.74 11.72 -5.53
CA ARG A 38 2.81 11.66 -6.55
C ARG A 38 4.16 11.69 -5.86
N LEU A 39 5.01 10.73 -6.24
CA LEU A 39 6.38 10.60 -5.78
C LEU A 39 7.30 10.65 -7.00
N ARG A 40 8.03 11.73 -7.15
CA ARG A 40 8.99 11.90 -8.23
C ARG A 40 10.40 11.66 -7.70
N LEU A 41 11.04 10.61 -8.19
CA LEU A 41 12.38 10.18 -7.77
C LEU A 41 13.46 10.52 -8.81
N SER A 42 13.05 10.96 -10.00
CA SER A 42 13.95 11.37 -11.09
C SER A 42 13.58 12.73 -11.63
N ASN A 43 14.57 13.55 -12.02
CA ASN A 43 14.32 14.82 -12.71
C ASN A 43 13.84 14.62 -14.15
N ASN A 44 14.21 13.49 -14.77
CA ASN A 44 13.75 13.10 -16.09
C ASN A 44 13.23 11.66 -16.05
N PRO A 45 12.01 11.45 -15.54
CA PRO A 45 11.45 10.12 -15.36
C PRO A 45 11.21 9.44 -16.71
N SER A 46 11.68 8.19 -16.83
CA SER A 46 11.46 7.35 -18.01
C SER A 46 10.21 6.47 -17.88
N HIS A 47 9.76 6.25 -16.65
CA HIS A 47 8.61 5.40 -16.34
C HIS A 47 7.76 6.03 -15.24
N ARG A 48 6.44 5.85 -15.39
CA ARG A 48 5.45 6.24 -14.41
C ARG A 48 4.57 5.03 -14.08
N PHE A 49 4.59 4.60 -12.85
CA PHE A 49 3.81 3.47 -12.42
C PHE A 49 3.03 3.78 -11.13
N VAL A 50 2.12 2.89 -10.77
CA VAL A 50 1.29 3.03 -9.57
C VAL A 50 1.68 1.95 -8.56
N GLN A 51 1.82 2.35 -7.29
CA GLN A 51 1.79 1.43 -6.16
C GLN A 51 0.46 1.57 -5.41
N PHE A 52 -0.14 0.45 -5.04
CA PHE A 52 -1.18 0.34 -4.01
C PHE A 52 -0.96 -0.95 -3.20
N SER A 53 -1.60 -1.05 -2.04
CA SER A 53 -1.34 -2.13 -1.08
C SER A 53 -2.54 -2.37 -0.19
N ASP A 54 -2.51 -3.50 0.52
CA ASP A 54 -3.39 -3.75 1.67
C ASP A 54 -4.86 -3.45 1.33
N LEU A 55 -5.37 -4.14 0.32
CA LEU A 55 -6.76 -3.97 -0.12
C LEU A 55 -7.72 -4.49 0.96
N HIS A 56 -7.32 -5.59 1.65
CA HIS A 56 -8.11 -6.23 2.71
C HIS A 56 -9.58 -6.34 2.34
N TYR A 57 -9.84 -6.84 1.13
CA TYR A 57 -11.20 -6.90 0.59
C TYR A 57 -12.12 -7.73 1.47
N LYS A 58 -13.26 -7.14 1.84
CA LYS A 58 -14.28 -7.71 2.75
C LYS A 58 -15.70 -7.59 2.18
N GLY A 59 -15.83 -7.41 0.84
CA GLY A 59 -17.13 -7.30 0.17
C GLY A 59 -17.59 -5.87 -0.16
N ASP A 60 -16.80 -4.82 0.10
CA ASP A 60 -17.11 -3.47 -0.38
C ASP A 60 -16.72 -3.29 -1.84
N ARG A 61 -17.53 -3.91 -2.71
CA ARG A 61 -17.34 -3.93 -4.16
C ARG A 61 -17.28 -2.52 -4.76
N ALA A 62 -18.13 -1.61 -4.28
CA ALA A 62 -18.19 -0.26 -4.82
C ALA A 62 -16.89 0.51 -4.57
N HIS A 63 -16.38 0.44 -3.35
CA HIS A 63 -15.12 1.06 -2.95
C HIS A 63 -13.95 0.47 -3.77
N ALA A 64 -13.80 -0.85 -3.78
CA ALA A 64 -12.70 -1.51 -4.50
C ALA A 64 -12.75 -1.20 -6.00
N LYS A 65 -13.92 -1.26 -6.66
CA LYS A 65 -14.07 -0.84 -8.07
C LYS A 65 -13.69 0.62 -8.30
N SER A 66 -14.01 1.52 -7.37
CA SER A 66 -13.64 2.93 -7.49
C SER A 66 -12.11 3.12 -7.46
N VAL A 67 -11.41 2.33 -6.64
CA VAL A 67 -9.94 2.30 -6.58
C VAL A 67 -9.35 1.85 -7.92
N ILE A 68 -9.83 0.72 -8.47
CA ILE A 68 -9.35 0.20 -9.77
C ILE A 68 -9.62 1.20 -10.91
N ASN A 69 -10.80 1.79 -10.97
CA ASN A 69 -11.14 2.80 -11.96
C ASN A 69 -10.20 4.01 -11.85
N ARG A 70 -9.87 4.42 -10.63
CA ARG A 70 -8.93 5.52 -10.39
C ARG A 70 -7.51 5.15 -10.84
N ILE A 71 -7.02 3.95 -10.54
CA ILE A 71 -5.73 3.45 -11.04
C ILE A 71 -5.69 3.50 -12.58
N ASN A 72 -6.72 2.97 -13.24
CA ASN A 72 -6.82 3.00 -14.70
C ASN A 72 -6.82 4.42 -15.28
N SER A 73 -7.49 5.39 -14.61
CA SER A 73 -7.53 6.79 -15.05
C SER A 73 -6.18 7.50 -14.97
N LEU A 74 -5.24 6.98 -14.18
CA LEU A 74 -3.88 7.50 -14.07
C LEU A 74 -2.98 7.04 -15.24
N SER A 75 -3.43 6.06 -16.03
CA SER A 75 -2.71 5.50 -17.19
C SER A 75 -1.24 5.18 -16.88
N PRO A 76 -0.95 4.35 -15.87
CA PRO A 76 0.42 3.98 -15.53
C PRO A 76 1.01 3.02 -16.57
N ASP A 77 2.35 2.96 -16.68
CA ASP A 77 3.04 1.97 -17.52
C ASP A 77 2.87 0.55 -16.97
N PHE A 78 2.81 0.41 -15.65
CA PHE A 78 2.52 -0.82 -14.91
C PHE A 78 2.02 -0.50 -13.50
N VAL A 79 1.55 -1.52 -12.78
CA VAL A 79 1.04 -1.39 -11.41
C VAL A 79 1.81 -2.35 -10.50
N CYS A 80 2.21 -1.88 -9.31
CA CYS A 80 2.79 -2.68 -8.24
C CYS A 80 1.79 -2.82 -7.08
N PHE A 81 1.56 -4.05 -6.66
CA PHE A 81 0.73 -4.38 -5.50
C PHE A 81 1.59 -5.04 -4.41
N THR A 82 1.59 -4.48 -3.20
CA THR A 82 2.50 -4.90 -2.13
C THR A 82 1.83 -5.73 -1.01
N GLY A 83 0.85 -6.57 -1.39
CA GLY A 83 0.29 -7.63 -0.54
C GLY A 83 -1.02 -7.28 0.15
N ASP A 84 -1.60 -8.30 0.79
CA ASP A 84 -2.86 -8.29 1.52
C ASP A 84 -4.09 -7.95 0.66
N ILE A 85 -4.46 -8.91 -0.20
CA ILE A 85 -5.64 -8.82 -1.07
C ILE A 85 -6.92 -8.94 -0.27
N ILE A 86 -6.99 -9.93 0.63
CA ILE A 86 -8.21 -10.32 1.34
C ILE A 86 -7.98 -10.61 2.83
N GLU A 87 -9.07 -10.64 3.60
CA GLU A 87 -9.08 -11.12 4.99
C GLU A 87 -9.51 -12.58 5.13
N GLU A 88 -10.45 -13.03 4.31
CA GLU A 88 -11.00 -14.38 4.33
C GLU A 88 -11.08 -14.94 2.91
N ALA A 89 -10.75 -16.21 2.73
CA ALA A 89 -10.71 -16.87 1.41
C ALA A 89 -12.03 -16.76 0.62
N LYS A 90 -13.17 -16.68 1.30
CA LYS A 90 -14.47 -16.52 0.64
C LYS A 90 -14.61 -15.27 -0.22
N PHE A 91 -13.83 -14.23 0.06
CA PHE A 91 -13.83 -12.97 -0.68
C PHE A 91 -12.90 -12.97 -1.90
N LEU A 92 -12.03 -13.98 -2.00
CA LEU A 92 -11.01 -14.01 -3.06
C LEU A 92 -11.59 -13.95 -4.48
N PRO A 93 -12.62 -14.75 -4.84
CA PRO A 93 -13.14 -14.75 -6.21
C PRO A 93 -13.60 -13.36 -6.65
N GLU A 94 -14.31 -12.63 -5.78
CA GLU A 94 -14.79 -11.29 -6.07
C GLU A 94 -13.64 -10.26 -6.08
N ALA A 95 -12.67 -10.38 -5.17
CA ALA A 95 -11.49 -9.53 -5.17
C ALA A 95 -10.70 -9.66 -6.48
N LEU A 96 -10.49 -10.89 -6.95
CA LEU A 96 -9.77 -11.16 -8.20
C LEU A 96 -10.56 -10.67 -9.43
N GLU A 97 -11.89 -10.82 -9.44
CA GLU A 97 -12.74 -10.22 -10.50
C GLU A 97 -12.55 -8.70 -10.56
N ILE A 98 -12.48 -8.03 -9.42
CA ILE A 98 -12.27 -6.59 -9.37
C ILE A 98 -10.86 -6.22 -9.82
N LEU A 99 -9.83 -6.93 -9.33
CA LEU A 99 -8.43 -6.69 -9.68
C LEU A 99 -8.15 -6.95 -11.17
N SER A 100 -8.84 -7.93 -11.80
CA SER A 100 -8.74 -8.16 -13.24
C SER A 100 -9.24 -6.99 -14.10
N GLY A 101 -9.93 -6.03 -13.50
CA GLY A 101 -10.31 -4.76 -14.13
C GLY A 101 -9.14 -3.78 -14.32
N ILE A 102 -7.93 -4.05 -13.81
CA ILE A 102 -6.72 -3.28 -14.10
C ILE A 102 -6.31 -3.52 -15.56
N LYS A 103 -6.10 -2.42 -16.30
CA LYS A 103 -5.90 -2.45 -17.77
C LYS A 103 -4.43 -2.47 -18.19
N THR A 104 -3.51 -2.38 -17.24
CA THR A 104 -2.05 -2.39 -17.46
C THR A 104 -1.43 -3.57 -16.73
N PRO A 105 -0.23 -4.03 -17.11
CA PRO A 105 0.44 -5.13 -16.41
C PRO A 105 0.51 -4.85 -14.90
N MET A 106 -0.02 -5.76 -14.09
CA MET A 106 0.00 -5.68 -12.63
C MET A 106 0.96 -6.73 -12.08
N TYR A 107 1.91 -6.25 -11.29
CA TYR A 107 2.86 -7.09 -10.57
C TYR A 107 2.59 -6.99 -9.08
N GLY A 108 2.67 -8.08 -8.36
CA GLY A 108 2.42 -8.06 -6.92
C GLY A 108 3.12 -9.17 -6.18
N ILE A 109 3.08 -9.06 -4.87
CA ILE A 109 3.58 -10.03 -3.91
C ILE A 109 2.49 -10.38 -2.91
N PRO A 110 2.59 -11.52 -2.22
CA PRO A 110 1.70 -11.81 -1.11
C PRO A 110 1.98 -10.95 0.11
N GLY A 111 0.94 -10.70 0.89
CA GLY A 111 1.03 -10.23 2.26
C GLY A 111 0.71 -11.34 3.26
N ASN A 112 0.79 -11.03 4.55
CA ASN A 112 0.53 -12.03 5.60
C ASN A 112 -0.93 -12.48 5.64
N HIS A 113 -1.89 -11.62 5.31
CA HIS A 113 -3.30 -12.00 5.29
C HIS A 113 -3.64 -12.91 4.11
N ASP A 114 -2.92 -12.83 3.00
CA ASP A 114 -3.08 -13.77 1.89
C ASP A 114 -2.73 -15.20 2.32
N TYR A 115 -1.65 -15.38 3.12
CA TYR A 115 -1.30 -16.68 3.72
C TYR A 115 -2.28 -17.08 4.84
N TRP A 116 -2.61 -16.18 5.76
CA TRP A 116 -3.48 -16.48 6.90
C TRP A 116 -4.90 -16.84 6.48
N SER A 117 -5.40 -16.20 5.42
CA SER A 117 -6.69 -16.53 4.82
C SER A 117 -6.71 -17.91 4.14
N LYS A 118 -5.54 -18.53 3.93
CA LYS A 118 -5.37 -19.76 3.14
C LYS A 118 -5.91 -19.62 1.72
N ALA A 119 -5.66 -18.45 1.12
CA ALA A 119 -6.05 -18.15 -0.24
C ALA A 119 -5.44 -19.18 -1.22
N PRO A 120 -6.19 -19.64 -2.24
CA PRO A 120 -5.63 -20.45 -3.32
C PRO A 120 -4.76 -19.56 -4.21
N PHE A 121 -3.45 -19.63 -4.05
CA PHE A 121 -2.47 -18.80 -4.75
C PHE A 121 -2.50 -18.97 -6.27
N ASP A 122 -2.84 -20.16 -6.77
CA ASP A 122 -2.99 -20.43 -8.21
C ASP A 122 -3.97 -19.45 -8.89
N ASP A 123 -5.04 -19.09 -8.22
CA ASP A 123 -6.02 -18.16 -8.78
C ASP A 123 -5.51 -16.71 -8.75
N ILE A 124 -4.71 -16.37 -7.73
CA ILE A 124 -4.02 -15.08 -7.66
C ILE A 124 -2.99 -14.99 -8.81
N PHE A 125 -2.16 -16.02 -9.00
CA PHE A 125 -1.20 -16.08 -10.11
C PHE A 125 -1.87 -15.90 -11.47
N LYS A 126 -2.99 -16.61 -11.72
CA LYS A 126 -3.75 -16.48 -12.96
C LYS A 126 -4.28 -15.06 -13.17
N CYS A 127 -4.82 -14.43 -12.11
CA CYS A 127 -5.35 -13.07 -12.18
C CYS A 127 -4.27 -12.06 -12.58
N PHE A 128 -3.11 -12.09 -11.92
CA PHE A 128 -2.01 -11.17 -12.23
C PHE A 128 -1.45 -11.42 -13.63
N THR A 129 -1.27 -12.68 -14.01
CA THR A 129 -0.81 -13.05 -15.36
C THR A 129 -1.79 -12.59 -16.45
N ALA A 130 -3.09 -12.67 -16.22
CA ALA A 130 -4.11 -12.22 -17.14
C ALA A 130 -4.06 -10.70 -17.43
N THR A 131 -3.51 -9.89 -16.54
CA THR A 131 -3.26 -8.45 -16.79
C THR A 131 -2.02 -8.19 -17.66
N GLY A 132 -1.25 -9.22 -18.01
CA GLY A 132 0.06 -9.10 -18.63
C GLY A 132 1.22 -8.92 -17.64
N GLY A 133 0.94 -9.00 -16.34
CA GLY A 133 1.91 -8.91 -15.26
C GLY A 133 2.28 -10.25 -14.65
N ALA A 134 2.61 -10.26 -13.35
CA ALA A 134 2.96 -11.47 -12.61
C ALA A 134 2.78 -11.27 -11.09
N PHE A 135 2.46 -12.36 -10.39
CA PHE A 135 2.55 -12.42 -8.94
C PHE A 135 3.90 -13.03 -8.56
N LEU A 136 4.71 -12.30 -7.80
CA LEU A 136 6.12 -12.60 -7.57
C LEU A 136 6.28 -13.17 -6.15
N GLU A 137 6.52 -14.47 -6.06
CA GLU A 137 6.82 -15.14 -4.81
C GLU A 137 8.29 -15.57 -4.84
N ASP A 138 9.17 -14.72 -4.30
CA ASP A 138 10.64 -14.82 -4.36
C ASP A 138 11.19 -14.91 -5.80
N ASP A 139 10.61 -14.09 -6.69
CA ASP A 139 10.87 -14.13 -8.13
C ASP A 139 11.14 -12.72 -8.69
N GLN A 140 11.56 -12.64 -9.93
CA GLN A 140 11.84 -11.38 -10.63
C GLN A 140 11.34 -11.39 -12.06
N ARG A 141 11.03 -10.20 -12.58
CA ARG A 141 10.67 -9.99 -13.98
C ARG A 141 11.42 -8.78 -14.55
N ILE A 142 11.89 -8.94 -15.77
CA ILE A 142 12.42 -7.83 -16.56
C ILE A 142 11.26 -7.21 -17.31
N ILE A 143 10.98 -5.94 -17.05
CA ILE A 143 9.83 -5.21 -17.57
C ILE A 143 10.24 -3.90 -18.23
N ALA A 144 9.25 -3.13 -18.72
CA ALA A 144 9.48 -1.80 -19.28
C ALA A 144 10.53 -1.79 -20.40
N GLY A 145 10.41 -2.73 -21.34
CA GLY A 145 11.36 -2.85 -22.48
C GLY A 145 12.78 -3.19 -22.07
N GLY A 146 12.97 -3.92 -20.96
CA GLY A 146 14.30 -4.33 -20.50
C GLY A 146 14.99 -3.32 -19.58
N LYS A 147 14.30 -2.27 -19.14
CA LYS A 147 14.90 -1.18 -18.35
C LYS A 147 14.70 -1.31 -16.84
N VAL A 148 13.70 -2.10 -16.41
CA VAL A 148 13.37 -2.30 -15.00
C VAL A 148 13.48 -3.78 -14.66
N ASN A 149 14.24 -4.09 -13.62
CA ASN A 149 14.26 -5.37 -12.95
C ASN A 149 13.35 -5.26 -11.73
N LEU A 150 12.13 -5.80 -11.84
CA LEU A 150 11.15 -5.83 -10.76
C LEU A 150 11.26 -7.15 -10.01
N MET A 151 11.50 -7.06 -8.73
CA MET A 151 11.73 -8.20 -7.84
C MET A 151 10.66 -8.23 -6.75
N GLY A 152 10.21 -9.42 -6.38
CA GLY A 152 9.29 -9.64 -5.26
C GLY A 152 9.89 -10.57 -4.23
N VAL A 153 9.80 -10.22 -2.95
CA VAL A 153 10.20 -11.07 -1.84
C VAL A 153 8.98 -11.35 -0.99
N ALA A 154 8.62 -12.64 -0.92
CA ALA A 154 7.49 -13.14 -0.13
C ALA A 154 7.97 -13.73 1.20
N HIS A 155 9.18 -14.27 1.23
CA HIS A 155 9.77 -14.91 2.41
C HIS A 155 11.18 -14.37 2.67
N LEU A 156 11.54 -14.25 3.95
CA LEU A 156 12.93 -14.06 4.38
C LEU A 156 13.40 -15.28 5.15
N GLY A 157 14.57 -15.79 4.75
CA GLY A 157 15.18 -16.91 5.44
C GLY A 157 16.38 -17.46 4.67
N PRO A 158 17.26 -18.24 5.32
CA PRO A 158 18.48 -18.73 4.71
C PRO A 158 18.25 -19.69 3.53
N ASN A 159 17.07 -20.26 3.43
CA ASN A 159 16.71 -21.23 2.38
C ASN A 159 15.96 -20.60 1.19
N HIS A 160 15.73 -19.29 1.21
CA HIS A 160 15.04 -18.56 0.14
C HIS A 160 16.07 -17.64 -0.54
N PRO A 161 16.56 -17.98 -1.74
CA PRO A 161 17.46 -17.14 -2.46
C PRO A 161 16.75 -15.85 -2.88
N LEU A 162 17.32 -14.72 -2.49
CA LEU A 162 16.78 -13.42 -2.85
C LEU A 162 17.06 -13.12 -4.32
N PRO A 163 16.13 -12.50 -5.05
CA PRO A 163 16.38 -11.99 -6.38
C PRO A 163 17.57 -11.00 -6.37
N ALA A 164 18.44 -11.10 -7.38
CA ALA A 164 19.64 -10.28 -7.46
C ALA A 164 19.41 -9.02 -8.30
N PRO A 165 19.87 -7.84 -7.82
CA PRO A 165 19.89 -6.62 -8.61
C PRO A 165 20.72 -6.79 -9.89
N LYS A 166 20.31 -6.11 -10.98
CA LYS A 166 20.98 -6.09 -12.27
C LYS A 166 21.58 -4.70 -12.51
N PRO A 167 22.92 -4.55 -12.62
CA PRO A 167 23.59 -3.23 -12.66
C PRO A 167 23.07 -2.28 -13.74
N GLU A 168 22.67 -2.82 -14.91
CA GLU A 168 22.27 -2.02 -16.09
C GLU A 168 20.78 -1.61 -16.05
N MET A 169 20.05 -1.95 -14.99
CA MET A 169 18.61 -1.76 -14.89
C MET A 169 18.25 -0.97 -13.64
N LYS A 170 17.06 -0.36 -13.67
CA LYS A 170 16.43 0.13 -12.44
C LYS A 170 15.92 -1.06 -11.63
N ASN A 171 16.46 -1.25 -10.45
CA ASN A 171 16.14 -2.35 -9.56
C ASN A 171 15.08 -1.93 -8.55
N ILE A 172 13.85 -2.42 -8.72
CA ILE A 172 12.72 -2.16 -7.82
C ILE A 172 12.42 -3.44 -7.05
N LEU A 173 12.40 -3.36 -5.73
CA LEU A 173 12.10 -4.47 -4.85
C LEU A 173 10.74 -4.28 -4.18
N LEU A 174 9.84 -5.24 -4.35
CA LEU A 174 8.58 -5.33 -3.62
C LEU A 174 8.78 -6.19 -2.37
N ILE A 175 8.42 -5.66 -1.22
CA ILE A 175 8.37 -6.36 0.06
C ILE A 175 7.04 -6.03 0.73
N HIS A 176 6.49 -6.95 1.52
CA HIS A 176 5.28 -6.62 2.27
C HIS A 176 5.62 -5.86 3.56
N TYR A 177 6.53 -6.41 4.36
CA TYR A 177 6.94 -5.86 5.65
C TYR A 177 8.05 -4.80 5.50
N PRO A 178 7.82 -3.54 5.91
CA PRO A 178 8.82 -2.48 5.77
C PRO A 178 10.13 -2.74 6.50
N ALA A 179 10.08 -3.39 7.68
CA ALA A 179 11.26 -3.70 8.47
C ALA A 179 12.27 -4.59 7.72
N TRP A 180 11.81 -5.39 6.74
CA TRP A 180 12.70 -6.22 5.93
C TRP A 180 13.73 -5.43 5.12
N ALA A 181 13.51 -4.12 4.91
CA ALA A 181 14.51 -3.27 4.26
C ALA A 181 15.87 -3.26 5.00
N LYS A 182 15.89 -3.60 6.29
CA LYS A 182 17.12 -3.71 7.09
C LYS A 182 17.93 -4.98 6.82
N GLU A 183 17.29 -6.01 6.28
CA GLU A 183 17.89 -7.33 6.08
C GLU A 183 18.72 -7.42 4.78
N PHE A 184 18.47 -6.52 3.82
CA PHE A 184 19.16 -6.54 2.54
C PHE A 184 20.51 -5.85 2.62
N ASN A 185 21.55 -6.54 2.13
CA ASN A 185 22.90 -5.98 1.93
C ASN A 185 23.10 -5.44 0.52
N GLN A 186 22.26 -5.88 -0.44
CA GLN A 186 22.25 -5.36 -1.80
C GLN A 186 21.65 -3.96 -1.86
N LYS A 187 21.96 -3.24 -2.96
CA LYS A 187 21.38 -1.92 -3.23
C LYS A 187 20.31 -2.01 -4.28
N PHE A 188 19.20 -1.29 -4.05
CA PHE A 188 18.08 -1.16 -4.96
C PHE A 188 17.83 0.33 -5.24
N ASP A 189 17.31 0.63 -6.43
CA ASP A 189 16.91 1.99 -6.79
C ASP A 189 15.65 2.42 -6.02
N LEU A 190 14.80 1.43 -5.66
CA LEU A 190 13.59 1.67 -4.87
C LEU A 190 13.11 0.37 -4.21
N LEU A 191 12.71 0.46 -2.95
CA LEU A 191 11.94 -0.56 -2.25
C LEU A 191 10.52 -0.06 -2.05
N LEU A 192 9.52 -0.93 -2.24
CA LEU A 192 8.10 -0.63 -2.05
C LEU A 192 7.52 -1.59 -1.01
N ALA A 193 6.85 -1.03 0.00
CA ALA A 193 6.22 -1.81 1.06
C ALA A 193 4.78 -1.37 1.34
N GLY A 194 4.03 -2.27 2.01
CA GLY A 194 2.71 -2.04 2.58
C GLY A 194 2.68 -2.32 4.07
N HIS A 195 1.74 -3.12 4.53
CA HIS A 195 1.59 -3.72 5.85
C HIS A 195 1.33 -2.74 7.01
N SER A 196 1.99 -1.60 7.02
CA SER A 196 1.94 -0.65 8.14
C SER A 196 0.57 -0.01 8.35
N HIS A 197 -0.25 0.05 7.31
CA HIS A 197 -1.47 0.88 7.24
C HIS A 197 -1.23 2.36 7.64
N GLY A 198 0.03 2.79 7.73
CA GLY A 198 0.41 4.06 8.33
C GLY A 198 -0.03 4.19 9.80
N GLY A 199 -0.36 3.07 10.46
CA GLY A 199 -0.96 2.99 11.79
C GLY A 199 -2.44 3.37 11.85
N GLN A 200 -3.10 3.60 10.71
CA GLN A 200 -4.52 3.99 10.54
C GLN A 200 -4.94 5.25 11.32
N VAL A 201 -4.54 5.39 12.59
CA VAL A 201 -4.84 6.54 13.46
C VAL A 201 -3.54 7.24 13.81
N ARG A 202 -3.41 8.49 13.35
CA ARG A 202 -2.20 9.30 13.53
C ARG A 202 -2.52 10.59 14.26
N ILE A 203 -1.87 10.80 15.40
CA ILE A 203 -1.99 12.07 16.12
C ILE A 203 -1.07 13.11 15.45
N PRO A 204 -1.60 14.30 15.11
CA PRO A 204 -0.77 15.36 14.54
C PRO A 204 0.49 15.62 15.40
N PHE A 205 1.65 15.73 14.75
CA PHE A 205 2.98 15.95 15.35
C PHE A 205 3.54 14.78 16.17
N TYR A 206 2.72 13.78 16.53
CA TYR A 206 3.17 12.59 17.28
C TYR A 206 3.43 11.40 16.35
N GLY A 207 2.56 11.17 15.36
CA GLY A 207 2.63 10.02 14.46
C GLY A 207 1.57 8.96 14.77
N PRO A 208 1.81 7.70 14.36
CA PRO A 208 0.85 6.61 14.55
C PRO A 208 0.67 6.28 16.03
N VAL A 209 -0.57 5.92 16.41
CA VAL A 209 -0.87 5.46 17.79
C VAL A 209 -0.38 4.03 17.99
N ILE A 210 -0.62 3.18 16.98
CA ILE A 210 -0.20 1.78 16.94
C ILE A 210 0.22 1.45 15.50
N VAL A 211 1.24 0.64 15.35
CA VAL A 211 1.64 0.00 14.08
C VAL A 211 1.70 -1.51 14.29
N PRO A 212 1.47 -2.33 13.23
CA PRO A 212 1.67 -3.76 13.33
C PRO A 212 3.15 -4.13 13.54
N PHE A 213 3.42 -5.41 13.76
CA PHE A 213 4.77 -5.94 13.86
C PHE A 213 5.55 -5.78 12.54
N LEU A 214 6.87 -5.85 12.54
CA LEU A 214 7.74 -5.72 11.36
C LEU A 214 7.56 -4.42 10.55
N VAL A 215 7.17 -3.35 11.24
CA VAL A 215 7.12 -1.98 10.68
C VAL A 215 8.34 -1.17 11.11
N ASP A 216 8.76 -1.32 12.37
CA ASP A 216 9.82 -0.54 12.99
C ASP A 216 9.57 0.98 12.85
N GLU A 217 10.58 1.75 12.43
CA GLU A 217 10.46 3.19 12.17
C GLU A 217 9.83 3.54 10.82
N TYR A 218 9.54 2.54 9.96
CA TYR A 218 9.08 2.73 8.58
C TYR A 218 7.56 2.69 8.46
N ASP A 219 6.88 3.61 9.11
CA ASP A 219 5.42 3.58 9.25
C ASP A 219 4.66 4.12 8.03
N LEU A 220 5.13 5.18 7.37
CA LEU A 220 4.42 5.84 6.27
C LEU A 220 5.32 6.77 5.45
N GLY A 221 5.38 6.60 4.15
CA GLY A 221 6.04 7.53 3.24
C GLY A 221 7.45 7.09 2.83
N LEU A 222 8.31 8.03 2.51
CA LEU A 222 9.65 7.78 1.95
C LEU A 222 10.71 7.81 3.05
N PHE A 223 11.49 6.75 3.12
CA PHE A 223 12.63 6.58 4.03
C PHE A 223 13.92 6.29 3.25
N GLN A 224 15.06 6.63 3.85
CA GLN A 224 16.36 6.21 3.34
C GLN A 224 16.86 5.04 4.17
N THR A 225 17.15 3.92 3.51
CA THR A 225 17.66 2.71 4.16
C THR A 225 19.06 2.35 3.64
N LYS A 226 19.73 1.40 4.31
CA LYS A 226 20.99 0.89 3.80
C LYS A 226 20.84 0.20 2.42
N ALA A 227 19.66 -0.34 2.12
CA ALA A 227 19.37 -1.02 0.86
C ALA A 227 18.92 -0.06 -0.27
N GLY A 228 18.57 1.19 0.07
CA GLY A 228 18.08 2.22 -0.87
C GLY A 228 16.85 2.96 -0.34
N PRO A 229 16.26 3.83 -1.14
CA PRO A 229 15.01 4.51 -0.77
C PRO A 229 13.88 3.49 -0.64
N LEU A 230 13.15 3.54 0.48
CA LEU A 230 11.99 2.72 0.78
C LEU A 230 10.75 3.61 0.81
N TYR A 231 9.74 3.25 0.04
CA TYR A 231 8.43 3.89 0.14
C TYR A 231 7.41 2.94 0.76
N VAL A 232 6.77 3.38 1.85
CA VAL A 232 5.75 2.63 2.59
C VAL A 232 4.38 3.23 2.32
N ASN A 233 3.51 2.45 1.64
CA ASN A 233 2.15 2.84 1.31
C ASN A 233 1.21 2.54 2.49
N PRO A 234 0.28 3.44 2.85
CA PRO A 234 -0.65 3.23 3.97
C PRO A 234 -1.81 2.28 3.63
N GLY A 235 -1.81 1.67 2.44
CA GLY A 235 -2.86 0.74 2.02
C GLY A 235 -4.18 1.40 1.63
N ILE A 236 -5.06 0.60 1.04
CA ILE A 236 -6.41 0.98 0.62
C ILE A 236 -7.44 0.58 1.68
N GLY A 237 -7.36 -0.64 2.17
CA GLY A 237 -8.28 -1.21 3.15
C GLY A 237 -8.02 -0.76 4.58
N TRP A 238 -8.46 -1.59 5.50
CA TRP A 238 -8.28 -1.36 6.95
C TRP A 238 -8.22 -2.69 7.69
N PHE A 239 -7.50 -2.69 8.82
CA PHE A 239 -7.41 -3.83 9.73
C PHE A 239 -7.05 -3.36 11.16
N PRO A 240 -7.66 -3.90 12.24
CA PRO A 240 -8.86 -4.76 12.24
C PRO A 240 -10.17 -3.97 12.19
N TYR A 241 -10.14 -2.66 12.39
CA TYR A 241 -11.32 -1.80 12.46
C TYR A 241 -11.34 -0.78 11.33
N PRO A 242 -12.55 -0.46 10.78
CA PRO A 242 -12.71 0.53 9.71
C PRO A 242 -12.62 1.96 10.26
N ILE A 243 -11.46 2.30 10.78
CA ILE A 243 -11.15 3.60 11.36
C ILE A 243 -9.85 4.11 10.76
N ARG A 244 -9.87 5.30 10.16
CA ARG A 244 -8.69 6.03 9.77
C ARG A 244 -8.81 7.47 10.26
N PHE A 245 -7.74 8.01 10.81
CA PHE A 245 -7.68 9.39 11.23
C PHE A 245 -6.32 9.99 10.90
N ASN A 246 -6.30 11.05 10.10
CA ASN A 246 -5.09 11.69 9.59
C ASN A 246 -4.18 10.69 8.84
N CYS A 247 -4.80 9.64 8.24
CA CYS A 247 -4.12 8.56 7.55
C CYS A 247 -5.02 7.97 6.45
N ARG A 248 -5.29 8.76 5.41
CA ARG A 248 -6.18 8.38 4.31
C ARG A 248 -5.61 7.22 3.50
N PRO A 249 -6.48 6.34 2.95
CA PRO A 249 -6.06 5.36 1.95
C PRO A 249 -5.33 6.04 0.78
N GLU A 250 -4.40 5.33 0.16
CA GLU A 250 -3.52 5.97 -0.83
C GLU A 250 -3.26 5.10 -2.06
N ILE A 251 -3.37 5.73 -3.23
CA ILE A 251 -2.78 5.27 -4.48
C ILE A 251 -1.57 6.16 -4.75
N THR A 252 -0.38 5.55 -4.88
CA THR A 252 0.86 6.30 -5.12
C THR A 252 1.29 6.21 -6.58
N VAL A 253 1.39 7.33 -7.26
CA VAL A 253 2.01 7.45 -8.60
C VAL A 253 3.48 7.72 -8.41
N ILE A 254 4.33 6.85 -8.95
CA ILE A 254 5.79 6.93 -8.82
C ILE A 254 6.39 7.21 -10.19
N GLU A 255 7.28 8.18 -10.25
CA GLU A 255 8.02 8.61 -11.45
C GLU A 255 9.52 8.40 -11.24
N ILE A 256 10.14 7.48 -12.03
CA ILE A 256 11.56 7.08 -11.95
C ILE A 256 12.32 7.29 -13.25
#